data_54de7b727723bda4cf6ffde65ae9f8c2
#
_entry.id   54de7b727723bda4cf6ffde65ae9f8c2
#
_cell.length_a   1.000
_cell.length_b   1.000
_cell.length_c   1.000
_cell.angle_alpha   90.00
_cell.angle_beta   90.00
_cell.angle_gamma   90.00
#
_symmetry.space_group_name_H-M   'P 1'
#
loop_
_entity.id
_entity.type
_entity.pdbx_description
1 polymer ?
#
loop_
_entity_poly.entity_id
_entity_poly.type
_entity_poly.pdbx_seq_one_letter_code
_entity_poly.pdbx_strand_id
1 'polypeptide(L)'
;MHKAPGLKIIIITFIIFLFSIALYIIWYFQIEKISAQELKSVQNQLLNKNINFTWEQEYKSGFPYRIEKELNNINIKFKNINLSTEKLKIIYQPWNKNHVIFLIPNNITIQYGQERIIVNNSKLLASLIIDKFFHINASIVSDEISFNFLKKNYDFNKVEMHLKTID
;
A
#
# COMPACT_ATOMS: atom_id res chain seq x y z
N MET A 1 43.85 -21.44 36.64
CA MET A 1 42.48 -21.14 36.26
C MET A 1 42.36 -21.22 34.73
N HIS A 2 41.89 -22.34 34.17
CA HIS A 2 41.60 -22.44 32.74
C HIS A 2 40.36 -21.64 32.43
N LYS A 3 40.51 -20.48 31.78
CA LYS A 3 39.40 -19.72 31.23
C LYS A 3 38.76 -20.58 30.11
N ALA A 4 37.52 -21.06 30.35
CA ALA A 4 36.80 -21.88 29.40
C ALA A 4 36.66 -21.13 28.04
N PRO A 5 37.33 -21.58 26.97
CA PRO A 5 37.30 -20.92 25.66
C PRO A 5 35.88 -20.78 25.10
N GLY A 6 34.96 -21.66 25.48
CA GLY A 6 33.57 -21.64 25.02
C GLY A 6 32.76 -20.41 25.45
N LEU A 7 33.02 -19.84 26.63
CA LEU A 7 32.26 -18.65 27.10
C LEU A 7 32.54 -17.42 26.24
N LYS A 8 33.79 -17.22 25.81
CA LYS A 8 34.15 -16.08 24.92
C LYS A 8 33.44 -16.19 23.57
N ILE A 9 33.38 -17.39 23.00
CA ILE A 9 32.71 -17.63 21.72
C ILE A 9 31.21 -17.31 21.85
N ILE A 10 30.54 -17.77 22.90
CA ILE A 10 29.12 -17.48 23.15
C ILE A 10 28.89 -15.98 23.26
N ILE A 11 29.72 -15.25 23.99
CA ILE A 11 29.59 -13.80 24.16
C ILE A 11 29.77 -13.09 22.81
N ILE A 12 30.80 -13.46 22.03
CA ILE A 12 31.05 -12.85 20.71
C ILE A 12 29.88 -13.10 19.78
N THR A 13 29.38 -14.34 19.71
CA THR A 13 28.22 -14.70 18.88
C THR A 13 26.97 -13.91 19.28
N PHE A 14 26.75 -13.74 20.57
CA PHE A 14 25.62 -12.95 21.08
C PHE A 14 25.74 -11.45 20.72
N ILE A 15 26.94 -10.88 20.80
CA ILE A 15 27.21 -9.50 20.39
C ILE A 15 26.95 -9.32 18.88
N ILE A 16 27.43 -10.24 18.04
CA ILE A 16 27.20 -10.22 16.59
C ILE A 16 25.70 -10.29 16.29
N PHE A 17 24.97 -11.15 17.00
CA PHE A 17 23.53 -11.29 16.84
C PHE A 17 22.77 -9.99 17.18
N LEU A 18 23.09 -9.36 18.32
CA LEU A 18 22.50 -8.07 18.72
C LEU A 18 22.84 -6.96 17.71
N PHE A 19 24.09 -6.94 17.21
CA PHE A 19 24.51 -5.98 16.20
C PHE A 19 23.73 -6.16 14.89
N SER A 20 23.49 -7.40 14.46
CA SER A 20 22.70 -7.70 13.26
C SER A 20 21.24 -7.22 13.40
N ILE A 21 20.65 -7.40 14.59
CA ILE A 21 19.31 -6.89 14.88
C ILE A 21 19.30 -5.36 14.80
N ALA A 22 20.27 -4.69 15.39
CA ALA A 22 20.37 -3.22 15.36
C ALA A 22 20.50 -2.70 13.92
N LEU A 23 21.35 -3.32 13.10
CA LEU A 23 21.48 -2.98 11.67
C LEU A 23 20.17 -3.17 10.92
N TYR A 24 19.45 -4.29 11.19
CA TYR A 24 18.14 -4.53 10.58
C TYR A 24 17.12 -3.44 10.93
N ILE A 25 17.04 -3.06 12.20
CA ILE A 25 16.15 -2.00 12.67
C ILE A 25 16.44 -0.67 11.97
N ILE A 26 17.73 -0.28 11.90
CA ILE A 26 18.15 0.96 11.23
C ILE A 26 17.75 0.90 9.74
N TRP A 27 18.05 -0.21 9.06
CA TRP A 27 17.71 -0.40 7.66
C TRP A 27 16.18 -0.32 7.43
N TYR A 28 15.38 -0.95 8.29
CA TYR A 28 13.93 -0.92 8.21
C TYR A 28 13.39 0.52 8.29
N PHE A 29 13.82 1.30 9.26
CA PHE A 29 13.37 2.69 9.40
C PHE A 29 13.83 3.59 8.25
N GLN A 30 14.97 3.31 7.62
CA GLN A 30 15.37 4.00 6.40
C GLN A 30 14.41 3.72 5.24
N ILE A 31 14.04 2.46 5.04
CA ILE A 31 13.08 2.09 3.99
C ILE A 31 11.70 2.70 4.26
N GLU A 32 11.25 2.69 5.51
CA GLU A 32 10.00 3.36 5.89
C GLU A 32 10.00 4.85 5.55
N LYS A 33 11.11 5.55 5.84
CA LYS A 33 11.28 6.97 5.50
C LYS A 33 11.24 7.20 3.98
N ILE A 34 11.91 6.37 3.21
CA ILE A 34 11.89 6.42 1.74
C ILE A 34 10.46 6.24 1.23
N SER A 35 9.74 5.23 1.72
CA SER A 35 8.35 4.98 1.31
C SER A 35 7.40 6.15 1.64
N ALA A 36 7.67 6.90 2.72
CA ALA A 36 6.92 8.11 3.06
C ALA A 36 7.20 9.25 2.07
N GLN A 37 8.44 9.41 1.65
CA GLN A 37 8.83 10.40 0.64
C GLN A 37 8.23 10.06 -0.73
N GLU A 38 8.21 8.78 -1.11
CA GLU A 38 7.59 8.31 -2.35
C GLU A 38 6.10 8.61 -2.38
N LEU A 39 5.36 8.36 -1.29
CA LEU A 39 3.93 8.69 -1.20
C LEU A 39 3.68 10.18 -1.41
N LYS A 40 4.48 11.05 -0.78
CA LYS A 40 4.40 12.50 -0.99
C LYS A 40 4.77 12.92 -2.41
N SER A 41 5.76 12.27 -3.00
CA SER A 41 6.15 12.51 -4.40
C SER A 41 5.01 12.15 -5.35
N VAL A 42 4.35 11.01 -5.16
CA VAL A 42 3.17 10.60 -5.92
C VAL A 42 2.04 11.63 -5.76
N GLN A 43 1.76 12.09 -4.53
CA GLN A 43 0.75 13.12 -4.27
C GLN A 43 1.04 14.40 -5.07
N ASN A 44 2.29 14.88 -5.07
CA ASN A 44 2.71 16.07 -5.82
C ASN A 44 2.62 15.86 -7.34
N GLN A 45 3.00 14.68 -7.85
CA GLN A 45 2.89 14.35 -9.26
C GLN A 45 1.43 14.31 -9.73
N LEU A 46 0.53 13.77 -8.91
CA LEU A 46 -0.91 13.77 -9.16
C LEU A 46 -1.47 15.20 -9.18
N LEU A 47 -1.04 16.03 -8.22
CA LEU A 47 -1.45 17.43 -8.15
C LEU A 47 -1.04 18.21 -9.41
N ASN A 48 0.16 17.98 -9.94
CA ASN A 48 0.64 18.57 -11.20
C ASN A 48 -0.21 18.13 -12.42
N LYS A 49 -0.92 17.01 -12.30
CA LYS A 49 -1.87 16.51 -13.32
C LYS A 49 -3.31 16.94 -13.02
N ASN A 50 -3.52 17.90 -12.12
CA ASN A 50 -4.83 18.35 -11.65
C ASN A 50 -5.64 17.24 -10.97
N ILE A 51 -4.98 16.26 -10.36
CA ILE A 51 -5.58 15.23 -9.52
C ILE A 51 -5.24 15.56 -8.07
N ASN A 52 -6.22 15.96 -7.29
CA ASN A 52 -6.02 16.26 -5.87
C ASN A 52 -6.27 14.99 -5.03
N PHE A 53 -5.20 14.42 -4.50
CA PHE A 53 -5.21 13.24 -3.63
C PHE A 53 -4.91 13.66 -2.20
N THR A 54 -5.88 13.51 -1.29
CA THR A 54 -5.78 13.93 0.11
C THR A 54 -6.27 12.85 1.06
N TRP A 55 -5.79 12.89 2.28
CA TRP A 55 -6.24 12.07 3.42
C TRP A 55 -6.13 12.87 4.71
N GLU A 56 -6.86 12.48 5.74
CA GLU A 56 -6.86 13.20 7.02
C GLU A 56 -5.85 12.65 8.02
N GLN A 57 -5.69 11.32 8.07
CA GLN A 57 -4.84 10.66 9.05
C GLN A 57 -4.01 9.57 8.40
N GLU A 58 -2.77 9.40 8.86
CA GLU A 58 -1.85 8.35 8.43
C GLU A 58 -1.37 7.57 9.66
N TYR A 59 -1.55 6.27 9.63
CA TYR A 59 -1.01 5.35 10.63
C TYR A 59 0.00 4.42 9.99
N LYS A 60 1.02 4.06 10.77
CA LYS A 60 2.10 3.18 10.32
C LYS A 60 2.13 1.94 11.18
N SER A 61 2.35 0.78 10.55
CA SER A 61 2.43 -0.53 11.21
C SER A 61 3.25 -1.52 10.38
N GLY A 62 3.25 -2.79 10.78
CA GLY A 62 3.80 -3.89 9.99
C GLY A 62 5.21 -4.33 10.37
N PHE A 63 5.92 -3.57 11.27
CA PHE A 63 7.24 -4.01 11.78
C PHE A 63 7.15 -5.42 12.41
N PRO A 64 8.13 -6.29 12.22
CA PRO A 64 9.37 -6.09 11.44
C PRO A 64 9.29 -6.53 9.97
N TYR A 65 8.20 -7.17 9.53
CA TYR A 65 8.16 -7.91 8.25
C TYR A 65 7.70 -7.10 7.05
N ARG A 66 6.93 -6.04 7.26
CA ARG A 66 6.35 -5.23 6.19
C ARG A 66 6.18 -3.79 6.65
N ILE A 67 6.04 -2.88 5.73
CA ILE A 67 5.68 -1.49 6.01
C ILE A 67 4.24 -1.32 5.57
N GLU A 68 3.36 -1.02 6.52
CA GLU A 68 1.97 -0.70 6.25
C GLU A 68 1.73 0.77 6.53
N LYS A 69 1.07 1.44 5.59
CA LYS A 69 0.49 2.77 5.78
C LYS A 69 -1.01 2.66 5.64
N GLU A 70 -1.71 3.02 6.68
CA GLU A 70 -3.16 3.14 6.67
C GLU A 70 -3.51 4.62 6.59
N LEU A 71 -4.14 5.00 5.48
CA LEU A 71 -4.65 6.33 5.23
C LEU A 71 -6.15 6.33 5.50
N ASN A 72 -6.64 7.31 6.25
CA ASN A 72 -8.05 7.44 6.58
C ASN A 72 -8.66 8.68 5.93
N ASN A 73 -9.94 8.59 5.58
CA ASN A 73 -10.74 9.64 4.95
C ASN A 73 -10.09 10.16 3.68
N ILE A 74 -9.91 9.23 2.74
CA ILE A 74 -9.28 9.49 1.45
C ILE A 74 -10.25 10.22 0.54
N ASN A 75 -9.74 11.23 -0.15
CA ASN A 75 -10.46 11.97 -1.17
C ASN A 75 -9.56 12.19 -2.39
N ILE A 76 -10.05 11.79 -3.57
CA ILE A 76 -9.39 11.99 -4.85
C ILE A 76 -10.33 12.78 -5.76
N LYS A 77 -9.91 14.00 -6.11
CA LYS A 77 -10.67 14.87 -7.00
C LYS A 77 -9.97 15.03 -8.34
N PHE A 78 -10.69 14.79 -9.40
CA PHE A 78 -10.24 14.99 -10.76
C PHE A 78 -11.36 15.55 -11.62
N LYS A 79 -11.22 16.79 -12.10
CA LYS A 79 -12.30 17.50 -12.83
C LYS A 79 -13.62 17.45 -12.03
N ASN A 80 -14.66 16.85 -12.60
CA ASN A 80 -15.99 16.74 -11.99
C ASN A 80 -16.18 15.41 -11.25
N ILE A 81 -15.12 14.60 -11.11
CA ILE A 81 -15.15 13.32 -10.39
C ILE A 81 -14.55 13.51 -9.00
N ASN A 82 -15.27 13.06 -7.99
CA ASN A 82 -14.77 12.95 -6.64
C ASN A 82 -14.93 11.50 -6.17
N LEU A 83 -13.81 10.87 -5.85
CA LEU A 83 -13.77 9.52 -5.31
C LEU A 83 -13.34 9.60 -3.84
N SER A 84 -14.12 8.97 -2.96
CA SER A 84 -13.80 8.92 -1.54
C SER A 84 -13.97 7.51 -0.97
N THR A 85 -13.12 7.19 0.01
CA THR A 85 -13.21 5.96 0.80
C THR A 85 -12.72 6.24 2.20
N GLU A 86 -13.26 5.52 3.18
CA GLU A 86 -12.89 5.71 4.57
C GLU A 86 -11.45 5.27 4.85
N LYS A 87 -10.97 4.22 4.16
CA LYS A 87 -9.69 3.61 4.48
C LYS A 87 -8.99 3.07 3.24
N LEU A 88 -7.67 3.29 3.19
CA LEU A 88 -6.77 2.68 2.22
C LEU A 88 -5.52 2.20 2.96
N LYS A 89 -5.19 0.92 2.84
CA LYS A 89 -3.91 0.40 3.29
C LYS A 89 -2.95 0.26 2.12
N ILE A 90 -1.74 0.77 2.29
CA ILE A 90 -0.64 0.63 1.34
C ILE A 90 0.41 -0.25 2.01
N ILE A 91 0.74 -1.37 1.40
CA ILE A 91 1.62 -2.38 1.96
C ILE A 91 2.83 -2.52 1.07
N TYR A 92 4.02 -2.36 1.66
CA TYR A 92 5.32 -2.55 1.04
C TYR A 92 6.07 -3.68 1.71
N GLN A 93 6.82 -4.44 0.91
CA GLN A 93 7.80 -5.39 1.42
C GLN A 93 9.17 -4.74 1.42
N PRO A 94 9.88 -4.61 2.56
CA PRO A 94 11.17 -3.92 2.62
C PRO A 94 12.23 -4.49 1.66
N TRP A 95 12.18 -5.81 1.41
CA TRP A 95 13.08 -6.52 0.49
C TRP A 95 12.62 -6.52 -0.97
N ASN A 96 11.37 -6.10 -1.26
CA ASN A 96 10.84 -6.02 -2.61
C ASN A 96 10.16 -4.66 -2.83
N LYS A 97 10.98 -3.64 -3.07
CA LYS A 97 10.53 -2.25 -3.26
C LYS A 97 9.65 -2.04 -4.50
N ASN A 98 9.74 -2.97 -5.44
CA ASN A 98 9.03 -2.88 -6.71
C ASN A 98 7.60 -3.43 -6.63
N HIS A 99 7.21 -3.96 -5.49
CA HIS A 99 5.88 -4.52 -5.26
C HIS A 99 5.13 -3.74 -4.19
N VAL A 100 4.02 -3.13 -4.59
CA VAL A 100 3.12 -2.38 -3.70
C VAL A 100 1.73 -2.99 -3.77
N ILE A 101 1.12 -3.19 -2.62
CA ILE A 101 -0.25 -3.70 -2.50
C ILE A 101 -1.11 -2.60 -1.89
N PHE A 102 -2.26 -2.36 -2.50
CA PHE A 102 -3.30 -1.47 -2.01
C PHE A 102 -4.48 -2.32 -1.57
N LEU A 103 -5.00 -2.04 -0.39
CA LEU A 103 -6.19 -2.69 0.15
C LEU A 103 -7.21 -1.62 0.53
N ILE A 104 -8.39 -1.71 -0.06
CA ILE A 104 -9.56 -0.90 0.28
C ILE A 104 -10.58 -1.84 0.92
N PRO A 105 -10.73 -1.84 2.25
CA PRO A 105 -11.60 -2.78 2.97
C PRO A 105 -13.06 -2.34 3.01
N ASN A 106 -13.33 -1.10 2.65
CA ASN A 106 -14.65 -0.47 2.80
C ASN A 106 -15.17 0.03 1.46
N ASN A 107 -16.38 0.58 1.49
CA ASN A 107 -17.04 1.12 0.32
C ASN A 107 -16.27 2.29 -0.32
N ILE A 108 -16.44 2.42 -1.62
CA ILE A 108 -15.93 3.54 -2.39
C ILE A 108 -17.13 4.38 -2.83
N THR A 109 -17.12 5.66 -2.55
CA THR A 109 -18.11 6.61 -3.06
C THR A 109 -17.51 7.33 -4.27
N ILE A 110 -18.21 7.29 -5.39
CA ILE A 110 -17.88 8.01 -6.62
C ILE A 110 -18.95 9.05 -6.84
N GLN A 111 -18.56 10.31 -6.91
CA GLN A 111 -19.47 11.44 -7.24
C GLN A 111 -19.07 12.03 -8.58
N TYR A 112 -20.01 12.14 -9.49
CA TYR A 112 -19.86 12.81 -10.79
C TYR A 112 -20.95 13.86 -10.96
N GLY A 113 -20.60 15.12 -10.82
CA GLY A 113 -21.58 16.22 -10.77
C GLY A 113 -22.56 16.03 -9.60
N GLN A 114 -23.82 15.84 -9.89
CA GLN A 114 -24.87 15.58 -8.89
C GLN A 114 -25.13 14.09 -8.63
N GLU A 115 -24.60 13.23 -9.48
CA GLU A 115 -24.76 11.77 -9.35
C GLU A 115 -23.80 11.20 -8.33
N ARG A 116 -24.30 10.31 -7.47
CA ARG A 116 -23.51 9.61 -6.45
C ARG A 116 -23.71 8.10 -6.59
N ILE A 117 -22.61 7.38 -6.75
CA ILE A 117 -22.56 5.93 -6.81
C ILE A 117 -21.78 5.45 -5.59
N ILE A 118 -22.36 4.54 -4.83
CA ILE A 118 -21.67 3.85 -3.74
C ILE A 118 -21.35 2.45 -4.24
N VAL A 119 -20.06 2.16 -4.34
CA VAL A 119 -19.55 0.85 -4.68
C VAL A 119 -19.27 0.12 -3.37
N ASN A 120 -20.09 -0.87 -3.06
CA ASN A 120 -19.85 -1.75 -1.92
C ASN A 120 -18.87 -2.84 -2.36
N ASN A 121 -17.85 -3.08 -1.57
CA ASN A 121 -16.91 -4.17 -1.80
C ASN A 121 -16.62 -4.87 -0.47
N SER A 122 -16.42 -6.19 -0.52
CA SER A 122 -16.01 -6.95 0.65
C SER A 122 -14.53 -6.69 0.97
N LYS A 123 -13.71 -6.63 -0.06
CA LYS A 123 -12.27 -6.39 0.02
C LYS A 123 -11.71 -6.17 -1.38
N LEU A 124 -11.35 -4.95 -1.71
CA LEU A 124 -10.70 -4.65 -2.98
C LEU A 124 -9.19 -4.62 -2.77
N LEU A 125 -8.49 -5.53 -3.45
CA LEU A 125 -7.03 -5.62 -3.50
C LEU A 125 -6.54 -5.16 -4.86
N ALA A 126 -5.58 -4.24 -4.86
CA ALA A 126 -4.82 -3.92 -6.05
C ALA A 126 -3.33 -4.18 -5.78
N SER A 127 -2.66 -4.83 -6.70
CA SER A 127 -1.23 -5.11 -6.66
C SER A 127 -0.54 -4.45 -7.83
N LEU A 128 0.57 -3.77 -7.58
CA LEU A 128 1.38 -3.11 -8.58
C LEU A 128 2.82 -3.60 -8.45
N ILE A 129 3.35 -4.16 -9.54
CA ILE A 129 4.75 -4.57 -9.65
C ILE A 129 5.37 -3.81 -10.81
N ILE A 130 6.50 -3.16 -10.55
CA ILE A 130 7.30 -2.46 -11.57
C ILE A 130 8.67 -3.14 -11.61
N ASP A 131 9.04 -3.71 -12.75
CA ASP A 131 10.32 -4.38 -12.90
C ASP A 131 11.48 -3.41 -13.21
N LYS A 132 12.67 -3.95 -13.41
CA LYS A 132 13.89 -3.17 -13.70
C LYS A 132 13.83 -2.46 -15.05
N PHE A 133 12.97 -2.91 -15.96
CA PHE A 133 12.78 -2.37 -17.31
C PHE A 133 11.56 -1.46 -17.39
N PHE A 134 10.97 -1.11 -16.23
CA PHE A 134 9.75 -0.32 -16.13
C PHE A 134 8.49 -1.00 -16.69
N HIS A 135 8.51 -2.33 -16.86
CA HIS A 135 7.29 -3.06 -17.18
C HIS A 135 6.38 -3.06 -15.97
N ILE A 136 5.12 -2.76 -16.22
CA ILE A 136 4.10 -2.68 -15.18
C ILE A 136 3.24 -3.94 -15.23
N ASN A 137 3.16 -4.64 -14.11
CA ASN A 137 2.16 -5.65 -13.86
C ASN A 137 1.23 -5.14 -12.77
N ALA A 138 -0.02 -4.91 -13.12
CA ALA A 138 -1.05 -4.50 -12.17
C ALA A 138 -2.17 -5.52 -12.14
N SER A 139 -2.68 -5.82 -10.96
CA SER A 139 -3.85 -6.67 -10.78
C SER A 139 -4.80 -6.02 -9.79
N ILE A 140 -6.08 -6.17 -10.04
CA ILE A 140 -7.16 -5.77 -9.14
C ILE A 140 -8.03 -6.99 -8.92
N VAL A 141 -8.31 -7.31 -7.66
CA VAL A 141 -9.13 -8.45 -7.27
C VAL A 141 -10.13 -8.00 -6.20
N SER A 142 -11.37 -8.42 -6.35
CA SER A 142 -12.40 -8.29 -5.32
C SER A 142 -13.29 -9.52 -5.33
N ASP A 143 -13.67 -10.02 -4.16
CA ASP A 143 -14.55 -11.18 -4.03
C ASP A 143 -16.01 -10.80 -4.36
N GLU A 144 -16.42 -9.60 -3.99
CA GLU A 144 -17.77 -9.09 -4.26
C GLU A 144 -17.70 -7.59 -4.53
N ILE A 145 -18.38 -7.15 -5.59
CA ILE A 145 -18.62 -5.74 -5.88
C ILE A 145 -20.09 -5.55 -6.18
N SER A 146 -20.74 -4.65 -5.48
CA SER A 146 -22.11 -4.24 -5.80
C SER A 146 -22.24 -2.72 -5.83
N PHE A 147 -23.10 -2.23 -6.72
CA PHE A 147 -23.42 -0.80 -6.78
C PHE A 147 -24.80 -0.59 -7.41
N ASN A 148 -25.42 0.55 -7.06
CA ASN A 148 -26.65 1.00 -7.70
C ASN A 148 -26.34 2.16 -8.65
N PHE A 149 -26.79 2.03 -9.89
CA PHE A 149 -26.66 3.06 -10.89
C PHE A 149 -27.94 3.14 -11.74
N LEU A 150 -28.47 4.35 -11.94
CA LEU A 150 -29.72 4.59 -12.68
C LEU A 150 -30.90 3.70 -12.22
N LYS A 151 -31.06 3.55 -10.90
CA LYS A 151 -32.09 2.70 -10.25
C LYS A 151 -32.00 1.21 -10.55
N LYS A 152 -30.86 0.74 -11.08
CA LYS A 152 -30.55 -0.68 -11.27
C LYS A 152 -29.44 -1.11 -10.33
N ASN A 153 -29.59 -2.29 -9.74
CA ASN A 153 -28.55 -2.92 -8.94
C ASN A 153 -27.65 -3.76 -9.86
N TYR A 154 -26.37 -3.67 -9.63
CA TYR A 154 -25.33 -4.45 -10.30
C TYR A 154 -24.53 -5.18 -9.24
N ASP A 155 -24.50 -6.50 -9.33
CA ASP A 155 -23.80 -7.37 -8.39
C ASP A 155 -22.82 -8.24 -9.17
N PHE A 156 -21.57 -8.26 -8.75
CA PHE A 156 -20.50 -9.02 -9.37
C PHE A 156 -19.82 -9.88 -8.29
N ASN A 157 -19.85 -11.19 -8.51
CA ASN A 157 -19.11 -12.15 -7.71
C ASN A 157 -17.75 -12.36 -8.38
N LYS A 158 -16.68 -12.15 -7.63
CA LYS A 158 -15.30 -12.34 -8.07
C LYS A 158 -14.92 -11.52 -9.31
N VAL A 159 -14.46 -10.32 -9.09
CA VAL A 159 -13.91 -9.44 -10.12
C VAL A 159 -12.39 -9.56 -10.12
N GLU A 160 -11.81 -9.92 -11.26
CA GLU A 160 -10.37 -9.96 -11.46
C GLU A 160 -10.00 -9.19 -12.72
N MET A 161 -9.03 -8.29 -12.61
CA MET A 161 -8.48 -7.55 -13.73
C MET A 161 -6.95 -7.61 -13.67
N HIS A 162 -6.33 -7.96 -14.79
CA HIS A 162 -4.87 -8.00 -14.91
C HIS A 162 -4.44 -7.13 -16.08
N LEU A 163 -3.50 -6.24 -15.81
CA LEU A 163 -2.86 -5.37 -16.79
C LEU A 163 -1.37 -5.69 -16.81
N LYS A 164 -0.82 -5.91 -17.98
CA LYS A 164 0.61 -6.14 -18.19
C LYS A 164 1.08 -5.30 -19.36
N THR A 165 2.21 -4.59 -19.18
CA THR A 165 2.90 -3.96 -20.31
C THR A 165 3.42 -5.05 -21.23
N ILE A 166 3.13 -4.95 -22.52
CA ILE A 166 3.67 -5.82 -23.58
C ILE A 166 4.72 -5.01 -24.29
N ASP A 167 5.87 -5.61 -24.54
CA ASP A 167 6.97 -5.03 -25.35
C ASP A 167 6.59 -4.91 -26.81
#